data_516206a4c963e0dcf51c1634d1576363
#
_entry.id   516206a4c963e0dcf51c1634d1576363
#
_cell.length_a   1.000
_cell.length_b   1.000
_cell.length_c   1.000
_cell.angle_alpha   90.00
_cell.angle_beta   90.00
_cell.angle_gamma   90.00
#
_symmetry.space_group_name_H-M   'P 1'
#
loop_
_entity.id
_entity.type
_entity.pdbx_description
1 polymer ?
#
loop_
_entity_poly.entity_id
_entity_poly.type
_entity_poly.pdbx_seq_one_letter_code
_entity_poly.pdbx_strand_id
1 'polypeptide(L)'
;VSSRIGGDFSYFCITSPINGMSFDIWNWSLEDGGNIAIYGASNGSNQQWALEYAGDGWFYIRSRHSALYLEEGEEAFNVQQGTKKGSNDERLQWRLIPAPASKIEIKSLATPTGLTTEGQSASVLLKWNKQSDATEYTVLRSETSGGAYEIIARNVKETSFVDHKALAGKSYYYTVKANDNCLNSSPKSQEVTATITDVHALVAHYTFDGDLLDETENLNHGASLKKAMFTDGKINKAVQLNGSTEFLQLPTDIANHQNLTVSTWVKWDGGADWQRVFDFGSGEDQYMFLTYSSNIQSLRFAMKNGAEEQALETALPSPIRIDNWVHLALTIGDAEVRIYVNGELAVSSGDITIRPMDIRPCLNYIGRSQFVADPMFKGSIDDFRVYNYELSAEDIKKVAQGESVGIITPQISDDELFIGPLPADQKLQVTYTPAQSSGRVSLSIYNMQGVPVLSHETAGSSVTTLDVSGLPTGLYLLRLVDNNRSVTR
;
A
#
# COMPACT_ATOMS: atom_id res chain seq x y z
N VAL A 1 -29.70 -4.17 16.16
CA VAL A 1 -28.45 -4.97 16.16
C VAL A 1 -27.62 -4.49 17.33
N SER A 2 -27.54 -5.26 18.43
CA SER A 2 -26.68 -4.90 19.55
C SER A 2 -25.25 -5.31 19.22
N SER A 3 -24.34 -4.35 19.10
CA SER A 3 -22.91 -4.57 18.99
C SER A 3 -22.36 -5.00 20.36
N ARG A 4 -22.44 -6.25 20.72
CA ARG A 4 -21.59 -6.81 21.77
C ARG A 4 -20.44 -7.57 21.13
N ILE A 5 -19.33 -6.89 20.97
CA ILE A 5 -18.03 -7.49 20.76
C ILE A 5 -17.61 -8.08 22.11
N GLY A 6 -17.56 -9.40 22.20
CA GLY A 6 -17.06 -10.11 23.36
C GLY A 6 -17.99 -11.20 23.84
N GLY A 7 -17.82 -12.41 23.33
CA GLY A 7 -18.19 -13.66 23.98
C GLY A 7 -19.65 -14.07 24.05
N ASP A 8 -20.58 -13.22 23.70
CA ASP A 8 -21.98 -13.58 23.57
C ASP A 8 -22.35 -13.56 22.09
N PHE A 9 -22.28 -14.73 21.47
CA PHE A 9 -22.62 -14.93 20.06
C PHE A 9 -24.13 -14.80 19.89
N SER A 10 -24.63 -13.57 19.74
CA SER A 10 -26.01 -13.34 19.37
C SER A 10 -26.20 -13.80 17.92
N TYR A 11 -26.86 -14.94 17.77
CA TYR A 11 -27.28 -15.42 16.46
C TYR A 11 -28.60 -14.77 16.08
N PHE A 12 -28.75 -14.46 14.79
CA PHE A 12 -29.99 -13.89 14.21
C PHE A 12 -30.35 -14.64 12.94
N CYS A 13 -31.61 -14.55 12.54
CA CYS A 13 -32.07 -15.06 11.25
C CYS A 13 -32.09 -13.91 10.23
N ILE A 14 -31.65 -14.20 9.01
CA ILE A 14 -31.81 -13.29 7.88
C ILE A 14 -33.11 -13.69 7.17
N THR A 15 -34.13 -12.84 7.28
CA THR A 15 -35.48 -13.17 6.84
C THR A 15 -35.93 -12.17 5.77
N SER A 16 -36.53 -12.67 4.68
CA SER A 16 -37.11 -11.86 3.64
C SER A 16 -38.41 -11.18 4.14
N PRO A 17 -38.51 -9.86 4.04
CA PRO A 17 -39.73 -9.15 4.42
C PRO A 17 -40.90 -9.41 3.45
N ILE A 18 -40.65 -10.00 2.27
CA ILE A 18 -41.66 -10.23 1.23
C ILE A 18 -42.51 -11.49 1.56
N ASN A 19 -41.86 -12.54 2.05
CA ASN A 19 -42.51 -13.85 2.21
C ASN A 19 -42.21 -14.51 3.57
N GLY A 20 -41.45 -13.87 4.45
CA GLY A 20 -41.09 -14.39 5.77
C GLY A 20 -40.16 -15.60 5.75
N MET A 21 -39.60 -15.97 4.61
CA MET A 21 -38.63 -17.04 4.49
C MET A 21 -37.24 -16.59 4.94
N SER A 22 -36.47 -17.50 5.50
CA SER A 22 -35.10 -17.24 6.02
C SER A 22 -34.01 -17.83 5.11
N PHE A 23 -32.83 -17.21 5.16
CA PHE A 23 -31.62 -17.84 4.62
C PHE A 23 -31.39 -19.17 5.32
N ASP A 24 -31.19 -20.22 4.55
CA ASP A 24 -31.13 -21.59 5.00
C ASP A 24 -29.96 -22.32 4.33
N ILE A 25 -29.08 -22.92 5.09
CA ILE A 25 -28.08 -23.81 4.53
C ILE A 25 -28.80 -25.05 3.99
N TRP A 26 -28.89 -25.15 2.67
CA TRP A 26 -29.60 -26.20 1.99
C TRP A 26 -29.09 -27.58 2.37
N ASN A 27 -30.01 -28.44 2.72
CA ASN A 27 -29.72 -29.83 3.09
C ASN A 27 -28.76 -29.96 4.28
N TRP A 28 -28.67 -28.96 5.16
CA TRP A 28 -27.77 -28.98 6.32
C TRP A 28 -26.30 -29.25 5.94
N SER A 29 -25.88 -28.76 4.78
CA SER A 29 -24.51 -28.95 4.29
C SER A 29 -23.46 -28.40 5.26
N LEU A 30 -22.37 -29.15 5.42
CA LEU A 30 -21.16 -28.68 6.15
C LEU A 30 -20.01 -28.37 5.19
N GLU A 31 -20.25 -28.55 3.89
CA GLU A 31 -19.22 -28.47 2.86
C GLU A 31 -19.01 -27.03 2.38
N ASP A 32 -17.77 -26.72 2.03
CA ASP A 32 -17.39 -25.48 1.30
C ASP A 32 -18.13 -25.47 -0.06
N GLY A 33 -18.67 -24.34 -0.46
CA GLY A 33 -19.53 -24.24 -1.64
C GLY A 33 -20.97 -24.70 -1.44
N GLY A 34 -21.35 -25.12 -0.22
CA GLY A 34 -22.74 -25.53 0.07
C GLY A 34 -23.73 -24.40 -0.17
N ASN A 35 -24.82 -24.69 -0.91
CA ASN A 35 -25.80 -23.69 -1.34
C ASN A 35 -26.57 -23.09 -0.17
N ILE A 36 -26.85 -21.79 -0.24
CA ILE A 36 -27.77 -21.07 0.66
C ILE A 36 -29.07 -20.82 -0.08
N ALA A 37 -30.15 -21.39 0.41
CA ALA A 37 -31.49 -21.23 -0.14
C ALA A 37 -32.35 -20.29 0.72
N ILE A 38 -33.51 -19.91 0.24
CA ILE A 38 -34.56 -19.28 1.03
C ILE A 38 -35.59 -20.36 1.39
N TYR A 39 -35.80 -20.58 2.68
CA TYR A 39 -36.71 -21.63 3.17
C TYR A 39 -37.59 -21.13 4.32
N GLY A 40 -38.65 -21.87 4.62
CA GLY A 40 -39.56 -21.51 5.73
C GLY A 40 -38.80 -21.32 7.04
N ALA A 41 -39.11 -20.24 7.77
CA ALA A 41 -38.44 -19.91 9.02
C ALA A 41 -38.69 -21.02 10.08
N SER A 42 -37.65 -21.76 10.42
CA SER A 42 -37.67 -22.82 11.44
C SER A 42 -36.88 -22.48 12.69
N ASN A 43 -36.07 -21.41 12.63
CA ASN A 43 -35.12 -21.03 13.67
C ASN A 43 -34.09 -22.16 14.00
N GLY A 44 -33.85 -23.08 13.07
CA GLY A 44 -32.82 -24.09 13.16
C GLY A 44 -31.41 -23.49 13.11
N SER A 45 -30.40 -24.21 13.56
CA SER A 45 -29.01 -23.69 13.53
C SER A 45 -28.51 -23.40 12.11
N ASN A 46 -29.04 -24.09 11.10
CA ASN A 46 -28.77 -23.85 9.67
C ASN A 46 -29.39 -22.54 9.10
N GLN A 47 -30.25 -21.85 9.90
CA GLN A 47 -30.82 -20.53 9.59
C GLN A 47 -30.31 -19.44 10.53
N GLN A 48 -29.34 -19.75 11.40
CA GLN A 48 -28.81 -18.81 12.37
C GLN A 48 -27.39 -18.37 12.00
N TRP A 49 -27.20 -17.06 12.07
CA TRP A 49 -26.00 -16.39 11.58
C TRP A 49 -25.43 -15.42 12.61
N ALA A 50 -24.12 -15.30 12.67
CA ALA A 50 -23.42 -14.31 13.47
C ALA A 50 -22.80 -13.26 12.55
N LEU A 51 -22.75 -12.00 13.01
CA LEU A 51 -22.04 -10.92 12.32
C LEU A 51 -20.68 -10.73 12.99
N GLU A 52 -19.62 -10.80 12.19
CA GLU A 52 -18.27 -10.45 12.59
C GLU A 52 -17.84 -9.18 11.82
N TYR A 53 -17.43 -8.14 12.53
CA TYR A 53 -17.03 -6.89 11.89
C TYR A 53 -15.71 -7.05 11.15
N ALA A 54 -15.69 -6.69 9.87
CA ALA A 54 -14.53 -6.81 8.98
C ALA A 54 -13.78 -5.48 8.73
N GLY A 55 -14.32 -4.36 9.25
CA GLY A 55 -13.79 -3.01 9.01
C GLY A 55 -14.64 -2.22 8.01
N ASP A 56 -14.57 -0.90 8.03
CA ASP A 56 -15.17 0.04 7.06
C ASP A 56 -16.66 -0.18 6.73
N GLY A 57 -17.41 -0.70 7.71
CA GLY A 57 -18.84 -1.00 7.55
C GLY A 57 -19.14 -2.34 6.87
N TRP A 58 -18.11 -3.17 6.66
CA TRP A 58 -18.24 -4.53 6.16
C TRP A 58 -18.29 -5.54 7.28
N PHE A 59 -18.94 -6.68 7.03
CA PHE A 59 -19.14 -7.77 7.96
C PHE A 59 -18.92 -9.11 7.28
N TYR A 60 -18.36 -10.06 8.02
CA TYR A 60 -18.49 -11.47 7.70
C TYR A 60 -19.78 -12.00 8.32
N ILE A 61 -20.51 -12.82 7.61
CA ILE A 61 -21.74 -13.45 8.09
C ILE A 61 -21.45 -14.94 8.24
N ARG A 62 -21.30 -15.40 9.49
CA ARG A 62 -20.90 -16.75 9.80
C ARG A 62 -22.07 -17.62 10.24
N SER A 63 -22.20 -18.81 9.65
CA SER A 63 -23.20 -19.78 10.03
C SER A 63 -22.94 -20.36 11.42
N ARG A 64 -24.02 -20.49 12.22
CA ARG A 64 -23.98 -21.25 13.46
C ARG A 64 -23.82 -22.76 13.23
N HIS A 65 -24.38 -23.27 12.15
CA HIS A 65 -24.42 -24.71 11.83
C HIS A 65 -23.06 -25.23 11.36
N SER A 66 -22.50 -24.64 10.31
CA SER A 66 -21.29 -25.12 9.64
C SER A 66 -20.01 -24.40 10.09
N ALA A 67 -20.14 -23.28 10.78
CA ALA A 67 -19.08 -22.32 11.07
C ALA A 67 -18.43 -21.70 9.81
N LEU A 68 -18.96 -21.98 8.60
CA LEU A 68 -18.54 -21.36 7.33
C LEU A 68 -19.24 -20.00 7.17
N TYR A 69 -18.77 -19.24 6.20
CA TYR A 69 -19.19 -17.87 5.96
C TYR A 69 -20.07 -17.77 4.71
N LEU A 70 -20.97 -16.78 4.72
CA LEU A 70 -21.75 -16.44 3.55
C LEU A 70 -20.83 -15.91 2.45
N GLU A 71 -20.94 -16.44 1.25
CA GLU A 71 -20.12 -16.11 0.08
C GLU A 71 -21.03 -15.86 -1.15
N GLU A 72 -20.65 -14.91 -2.01
CA GLU A 72 -21.27 -14.78 -3.33
C GLU A 72 -20.79 -15.97 -4.20
N GLY A 73 -21.74 -16.76 -4.72
CA GLY A 73 -21.43 -17.89 -5.59
C GLY A 73 -20.92 -17.43 -6.96
N GLU A 74 -20.32 -18.36 -7.70
CA GLU A 74 -19.82 -18.07 -9.06
C GLU A 74 -20.95 -17.78 -10.06
N GLU A 75 -22.11 -18.37 -9.86
CA GLU A 75 -23.31 -18.08 -10.66
C GLU A 75 -23.94 -16.75 -10.19
N ALA A 76 -24.36 -15.92 -11.12
CA ALA A 76 -25.01 -14.64 -10.84
C ALA A 76 -26.20 -14.82 -9.88
N PHE A 77 -26.21 -14.02 -8.81
CA PHE A 77 -27.26 -14.02 -7.77
C PHE A 77 -27.36 -15.29 -6.90
N ASN A 78 -26.38 -16.18 -6.97
CA ASN A 78 -26.32 -17.28 -6.04
C ASN A 78 -25.53 -16.91 -4.79
N VAL A 79 -25.93 -17.49 -3.66
CA VAL A 79 -25.25 -17.35 -2.37
C VAL A 79 -24.91 -18.75 -1.87
N GLN A 80 -23.69 -18.94 -1.45
CA GLN A 80 -23.19 -20.19 -0.92
C GLN A 80 -22.43 -19.97 0.38
N GLN A 81 -22.01 -21.03 1.05
CA GLN A 81 -21.10 -20.92 2.18
C GLN A 81 -19.65 -21.17 1.74
N GLY A 82 -18.71 -20.42 2.32
CA GLY A 82 -17.30 -20.49 1.98
C GLY A 82 -16.37 -20.53 3.18
N THR A 83 -15.22 -21.17 2.99
CA THR A 83 -14.14 -21.15 3.98
C THR A 83 -13.37 -19.84 3.92
N LYS A 84 -13.17 -19.20 5.06
CA LYS A 84 -12.37 -17.97 5.16
C LYS A 84 -10.89 -18.28 4.97
N LYS A 85 -10.27 -17.60 3.99
CA LYS A 85 -8.84 -17.70 3.67
C LYS A 85 -8.14 -16.42 4.10
N GLY A 86 -7.42 -16.48 5.23
CA GLY A 86 -6.71 -15.32 5.77
C GLY A 86 -7.56 -14.37 6.60
N SER A 87 -6.95 -13.30 7.09
CA SER A 87 -7.59 -12.32 7.98
C SER A 87 -8.56 -11.38 7.25
N ASN A 88 -8.35 -11.11 5.98
CA ASN A 88 -9.14 -10.18 5.16
C ASN A 88 -9.59 -10.86 3.86
N ASP A 89 -10.54 -11.79 3.94
CA ASP A 89 -11.12 -12.47 2.77
C ASP A 89 -12.31 -11.67 2.26
N GLU A 90 -12.08 -10.82 1.26
CA GLU A 90 -13.11 -9.91 0.70
C GLU A 90 -14.26 -10.63 0.01
N ARG A 91 -14.08 -11.87 -0.44
CA ARG A 91 -15.14 -12.70 -1.05
C ARG A 91 -16.29 -12.98 -0.08
N LEU A 92 -16.01 -12.94 1.22
CA LEU A 92 -16.93 -13.26 2.30
C LEU A 92 -17.47 -12.01 3.01
N GLN A 93 -17.15 -10.81 2.51
CA GLN A 93 -17.55 -9.56 3.15
C GLN A 93 -18.88 -9.04 2.61
N TRP A 94 -19.77 -8.69 3.53
CA TRP A 94 -21.11 -8.19 3.27
C TRP A 94 -21.31 -6.83 3.92
N ARG A 95 -22.02 -5.96 3.21
CA ARG A 95 -22.39 -4.65 3.74
C ARG A 95 -23.88 -4.63 4.07
N LEU A 96 -24.22 -4.23 5.29
CA LEU A 96 -25.61 -4.04 5.70
C LEU A 96 -26.02 -2.62 5.37
N ILE A 97 -26.98 -2.46 4.48
CA ILE A 97 -27.51 -1.16 4.06
C ILE A 97 -28.98 -1.08 4.52
N PRO A 98 -29.41 0.03 5.19
CA PRO A 98 -30.79 0.24 5.51
C PRO A 98 -31.64 0.20 4.24
N ALA A 99 -32.60 -0.74 4.14
CA ALA A 99 -33.51 -0.78 3.01
C ALA A 99 -34.43 0.47 3.07
N PRO A 100 -34.58 1.23 1.98
CA PRO A 100 -35.62 2.24 1.88
C PRO A 100 -36.99 1.57 2.03
N ALA A 101 -37.97 2.28 2.60
CA ALA A 101 -39.33 1.77 2.79
C ALA A 101 -40.07 1.47 1.47
N SER A 102 -39.53 1.85 0.32
CA SER A 102 -40.04 1.55 -1.03
C SER A 102 -39.35 0.29 -1.58
N LYS A 103 -40.06 -0.44 -2.44
CA LYS A 103 -39.57 -1.63 -3.14
C LYS A 103 -38.14 -1.42 -3.71
N ILE A 104 -37.22 -2.30 -3.35
CA ILE A 104 -35.93 -2.36 -4.03
C ILE A 104 -36.21 -2.90 -5.45
N GLU A 105 -36.05 -2.06 -6.45
CA GLU A 105 -36.06 -2.52 -7.85
C GLU A 105 -34.65 -3.07 -8.14
N ILE A 106 -34.60 -4.37 -8.42
CA ILE A 106 -33.36 -4.98 -8.94
C ILE A 106 -33.24 -4.51 -10.40
N LYS A 107 -32.29 -3.62 -10.63
CA LYS A 107 -32.01 -3.06 -11.96
C LYS A 107 -30.62 -3.54 -12.40
N SER A 108 -30.50 -4.06 -13.61
CA SER A 108 -29.18 -4.29 -14.20
C SER A 108 -28.56 -2.95 -14.60
N LEU A 109 -27.41 -2.63 -14.06
CA LEU A 109 -26.64 -1.45 -14.46
C LEU A 109 -25.94 -1.69 -15.80
N ALA A 110 -25.67 -0.60 -16.52
CA ALA A 110 -24.88 -0.67 -17.74
C ALA A 110 -23.44 -1.10 -17.42
N THR A 111 -22.88 -1.99 -18.24
CA THR A 111 -21.50 -2.44 -18.12
C THR A 111 -20.53 -1.28 -18.31
N PRO A 112 -19.51 -1.09 -17.44
CA PRO A 112 -18.50 -0.08 -17.64
C PRO A 112 -17.75 -0.25 -18.97
N THR A 113 -17.50 0.85 -19.65
CA THR A 113 -16.80 0.89 -20.94
C THR A 113 -15.52 1.70 -20.86
N GLY A 114 -14.65 1.57 -21.87
CA GLY A 114 -13.44 2.37 -21.96
C GLY A 114 -12.42 2.06 -20.86
N LEU A 115 -12.47 0.85 -20.26
CA LEU A 115 -11.44 0.43 -19.33
C LEU A 115 -10.10 0.35 -20.06
N THR A 116 -9.10 1.00 -19.50
CA THR A 116 -7.71 1.01 -19.97
C THR A 116 -6.76 0.79 -18.81
N THR A 117 -5.57 0.32 -19.11
CA THR A 117 -4.47 0.17 -18.15
C THR A 117 -3.28 0.98 -18.61
N GLU A 118 -2.60 1.56 -17.64
CA GLU A 118 -1.31 2.20 -17.82
C GLU A 118 -0.36 1.63 -16.76
N GLY A 119 0.64 0.86 -17.19
CA GLY A 119 1.67 0.30 -16.31
C GLY A 119 2.60 1.42 -15.83
N GLN A 120 2.78 1.52 -14.52
CA GLN A 120 3.78 2.34 -13.87
C GLN A 120 4.90 1.44 -13.34
N SER A 121 6.01 2.00 -12.85
CA SER A 121 7.19 1.22 -12.41
C SER A 121 6.90 0.20 -11.30
N ALA A 122 5.85 0.39 -10.49
CA ALA A 122 5.48 -0.51 -9.40
C ALA A 122 3.96 -0.61 -9.17
N SER A 123 3.15 -0.16 -10.14
CA SER A 123 1.69 -0.16 -10.02
C SER A 123 1.00 -0.18 -11.37
N VAL A 124 -0.30 -0.40 -11.39
CA VAL A 124 -1.13 -0.31 -12.59
C VAL A 124 -2.22 0.74 -12.36
N LEU A 125 -2.19 1.79 -13.15
CA LEU A 125 -3.28 2.76 -13.19
C LEU A 125 -4.37 2.25 -14.13
N LEU A 126 -5.58 2.14 -13.59
CA LEU A 126 -6.81 1.79 -14.30
C LEU A 126 -7.64 3.05 -14.52
N LYS A 127 -8.21 3.22 -15.69
CA LYS A 127 -9.16 4.31 -16.01
C LYS A 127 -10.35 3.74 -16.79
N TRP A 128 -11.55 4.26 -16.57
CA TRP A 128 -12.77 3.85 -17.28
C TRP A 128 -13.75 5.00 -17.45
N ASN A 129 -14.73 4.82 -18.31
CA ASN A 129 -15.76 5.82 -18.55
C ASN A 129 -16.79 5.82 -17.42
N LYS A 130 -17.19 7.01 -16.97
CA LYS A 130 -18.26 7.18 -15.98
C LYS A 130 -19.56 6.61 -16.51
N GLN A 131 -20.26 5.81 -15.68
CA GLN A 131 -21.60 5.34 -15.95
C GLN A 131 -22.63 6.23 -15.22
N SER A 132 -23.66 6.67 -15.90
CA SER A 132 -24.66 7.61 -15.37
C SER A 132 -25.41 7.07 -14.15
N ASP A 133 -25.64 5.76 -14.12
CA ASP A 133 -26.43 5.07 -13.11
C ASP A 133 -25.58 4.47 -11.98
N ALA A 134 -24.24 4.58 -12.07
CA ALA A 134 -23.33 4.10 -11.05
C ALA A 134 -23.04 5.17 -10.00
N THR A 135 -23.01 4.77 -8.76
CA THR A 135 -22.55 5.60 -7.63
C THR A 135 -21.15 5.22 -7.17
N GLU A 136 -20.73 4.01 -7.49
CA GLU A 136 -19.42 3.47 -7.15
C GLU A 136 -19.02 2.32 -8.08
N TYR A 137 -17.79 1.87 -7.99
CA TYR A 137 -17.25 0.78 -8.79
C TYR A 137 -16.56 -0.26 -7.93
N THR A 138 -16.55 -1.50 -8.44
CA THR A 138 -15.74 -2.60 -7.90
C THR A 138 -14.67 -2.95 -8.93
N VAL A 139 -13.41 -2.98 -8.51
CA VAL A 139 -12.26 -3.34 -9.35
C VAL A 139 -11.86 -4.78 -9.06
N LEU A 140 -11.67 -5.56 -10.11
CA LEU A 140 -11.34 -6.98 -10.02
C LEU A 140 -10.06 -7.26 -10.82
N ARG A 141 -9.23 -8.18 -10.30
CA ARG A 141 -7.96 -8.58 -10.89
C ARG A 141 -7.86 -10.11 -10.97
N SER A 142 -7.20 -10.61 -12.00
CA SER A 142 -6.80 -12.02 -12.14
C SER A 142 -5.36 -12.13 -12.64
N GLU A 143 -4.65 -13.20 -12.29
CA GLU A 143 -3.35 -13.53 -12.87
C GLU A 143 -3.46 -14.34 -14.18
N THR A 144 -4.67 -14.73 -14.56
CA THR A 144 -4.93 -15.46 -15.83
C THR A 144 -6.10 -14.83 -16.58
N SER A 145 -5.99 -14.73 -17.91
CA SER A 145 -7.06 -14.24 -18.76
C SER A 145 -8.33 -15.10 -18.62
N GLY A 146 -9.46 -14.45 -18.35
CA GLY A 146 -10.73 -15.14 -18.12
C GLY A 146 -10.78 -16.05 -16.88
N GLY A 147 -9.77 -15.97 -16.02
CA GLY A 147 -9.65 -16.83 -14.82
C GLY A 147 -10.51 -16.36 -13.64
N ALA A 148 -10.22 -16.89 -12.46
CA ALA A 148 -10.85 -16.46 -11.22
C ALA A 148 -10.38 -15.03 -10.88
N TYR A 149 -11.33 -14.11 -10.74
CA TYR A 149 -11.04 -12.72 -10.38
C TYR A 149 -11.16 -12.53 -8.87
N GLU A 150 -10.16 -11.91 -8.28
CA GLU A 150 -10.25 -11.36 -6.93
C GLU A 150 -10.73 -9.90 -6.95
N ILE A 151 -11.48 -9.49 -5.94
CA ILE A 151 -11.85 -8.09 -5.76
C ILE A 151 -10.68 -7.39 -5.08
N ILE A 152 -10.08 -6.42 -5.75
CA ILE A 152 -8.96 -5.63 -5.21
C ILE A 152 -9.39 -4.26 -4.69
N ALA A 153 -10.57 -3.77 -5.08
CA ALA A 153 -11.14 -2.56 -4.52
C ALA A 153 -12.66 -2.57 -4.63
N ARG A 154 -13.33 -2.01 -3.60
CA ARG A 154 -14.78 -1.75 -3.56
C ARG A 154 -15.02 -0.28 -3.26
N ASN A 155 -16.25 0.17 -3.51
CA ASN A 155 -16.69 1.55 -3.21
C ASN A 155 -15.83 2.65 -3.87
N VAL A 156 -15.19 2.34 -5.00
CA VAL A 156 -14.41 3.30 -5.77
C VAL A 156 -15.39 4.31 -6.38
N LYS A 157 -15.35 5.55 -5.95
CA LYS A 157 -16.25 6.62 -6.44
C LYS A 157 -15.72 7.29 -7.70
N GLU A 158 -14.41 7.23 -7.88
CA GLU A 158 -13.72 7.78 -9.04
C GLU A 158 -13.83 6.82 -10.24
N THR A 159 -13.47 7.30 -11.40
CA THR A 159 -13.37 6.51 -12.63
C THR A 159 -11.94 6.05 -12.91
N SER A 160 -11.14 5.98 -11.87
CA SER A 160 -9.77 5.51 -11.89
C SER A 160 -9.43 4.78 -10.59
N PHE A 161 -8.46 3.89 -10.67
CA PHE A 161 -7.93 3.15 -9.52
C PHE A 161 -6.47 2.80 -9.78
N VAL A 162 -5.62 2.86 -8.77
CA VAL A 162 -4.22 2.44 -8.84
C VAL A 162 -4.05 1.14 -8.07
N ASP A 163 -3.69 0.08 -8.78
CA ASP A 163 -3.32 -1.20 -8.15
C ASP A 163 -1.84 -1.17 -7.76
N HIS A 164 -1.57 -0.83 -6.51
CA HIS A 164 -0.22 -0.86 -5.93
C HIS A 164 0.24 -2.26 -5.50
N LYS A 165 -0.63 -3.27 -5.59
CA LYS A 165 -0.30 -4.67 -5.24
C LYS A 165 0.09 -5.52 -6.44
N ALA A 166 0.10 -4.93 -7.62
CA ALA A 166 0.58 -5.60 -8.81
C ALA A 166 2.10 -5.71 -8.78
N LEU A 167 2.63 -6.91 -9.01
CA LEU A 167 4.06 -7.20 -8.89
C LEU A 167 4.78 -7.01 -10.21
N ALA A 168 6.00 -6.49 -10.17
CA ALA A 168 6.87 -6.37 -11.34
C ALA A 168 7.14 -7.75 -11.99
N GLY A 169 7.27 -7.78 -13.31
CA GLY A 169 7.49 -9.00 -14.07
C GLY A 169 6.24 -9.88 -14.27
N LYS A 170 5.10 -9.53 -13.64
CA LYS A 170 3.84 -10.26 -13.81
C LYS A 170 2.87 -9.55 -14.74
N SER A 171 2.02 -10.32 -15.40
CA SER A 171 0.87 -9.84 -16.17
C SER A 171 -0.40 -10.02 -15.35
N TYR A 172 -1.23 -9.00 -15.30
CA TYR A 172 -2.51 -9.03 -14.64
C TYR A 172 -3.63 -8.66 -15.60
N TYR A 173 -4.81 -9.19 -15.33
CA TYR A 173 -6.03 -9.00 -16.10
C TYR A 173 -7.06 -8.32 -15.22
N TYR A 174 -7.65 -7.24 -15.69
CA TYR A 174 -8.53 -6.39 -14.90
C TYR A 174 -9.90 -6.27 -15.53
N THR A 175 -10.91 -6.21 -14.68
CA THR A 175 -12.28 -5.88 -15.03
C THR A 175 -12.89 -4.96 -13.98
N VAL A 176 -13.89 -4.17 -14.35
CA VAL A 176 -14.59 -3.26 -13.44
C VAL A 176 -16.09 -3.53 -13.52
N LYS A 177 -16.77 -3.51 -12.37
CA LYS A 177 -18.24 -3.50 -12.27
C LYS A 177 -18.70 -2.13 -11.78
N ALA A 178 -19.83 -1.66 -12.29
CA ALA A 178 -20.56 -0.51 -11.76
C ALA A 178 -21.54 -0.97 -10.69
N ASN A 179 -21.66 -0.21 -9.61
CA ASN A 179 -22.62 -0.49 -8.53
C ASN A 179 -23.43 0.79 -8.22
N ASP A 180 -24.64 0.62 -7.70
CA ASP A 180 -25.48 1.70 -7.21
C ASP A 180 -25.74 1.58 -5.69
N ASN A 181 -26.39 2.59 -5.12
CA ASN A 181 -26.75 2.61 -3.70
C ASN A 181 -27.85 1.58 -3.34
N CYS A 182 -28.45 0.92 -4.33
CA CYS A 182 -29.51 -0.06 -4.14
C CYS A 182 -29.01 -1.51 -4.26
N LEU A 183 -27.69 -1.72 -4.21
CA LEU A 183 -27.02 -3.02 -4.35
C LEU A 183 -27.10 -3.63 -5.75
N ASN A 184 -27.54 -2.87 -6.76
CA ASN A 184 -27.46 -3.35 -8.12
C ASN A 184 -26.01 -3.30 -8.61
N SER A 185 -25.62 -4.32 -9.37
CA SER A 185 -24.30 -4.43 -9.96
C SER A 185 -24.42 -4.70 -11.47
N SER A 186 -23.49 -4.17 -12.23
CA SER A 186 -23.39 -4.47 -13.66
C SER A 186 -22.68 -5.80 -13.91
N PRO A 187 -22.78 -6.35 -15.12
CA PRO A 187 -21.79 -7.30 -15.61
C PRO A 187 -20.38 -6.69 -15.56
N LYS A 188 -19.35 -7.55 -15.59
CA LYS A 188 -17.95 -7.13 -15.69
C LYS A 188 -17.72 -6.39 -17.02
N SER A 189 -16.86 -5.37 -17.00
CA SER A 189 -16.35 -4.72 -18.21
C SER A 189 -15.63 -5.71 -19.13
N GLN A 190 -15.26 -5.28 -20.33
CA GLN A 190 -14.23 -5.98 -21.09
C GLN A 190 -12.96 -6.08 -20.27
N GLU A 191 -12.27 -7.21 -20.40
CA GLU A 191 -10.99 -7.45 -19.77
C GLU A 191 -9.90 -6.62 -20.45
N VAL A 192 -9.02 -6.04 -19.64
CA VAL A 192 -7.79 -5.40 -20.10
C VAL A 192 -6.60 -6.03 -19.38
N THR A 193 -5.46 -6.03 -20.03
CA THR A 193 -4.23 -6.57 -19.44
C THR A 193 -3.22 -5.47 -19.18
N ALA A 194 -2.47 -5.62 -18.11
CA ALA A 194 -1.26 -4.84 -17.86
C ALA A 194 -0.13 -5.78 -17.45
N THR A 195 1.03 -5.54 -18.01
CA THR A 195 2.28 -6.17 -17.57
C THR A 195 3.13 -5.08 -16.93
N ILE A 196 3.48 -5.27 -15.67
CA ILE A 196 4.45 -4.37 -15.05
C ILE A 196 5.82 -4.82 -15.51
N THR A 197 6.47 -3.99 -16.29
CA THR A 197 7.88 -4.20 -16.62
C THR A 197 8.69 -3.97 -15.36
N ASP A 198 9.63 -4.88 -15.09
CA ASP A 198 10.60 -4.71 -14.00
C ASP A 198 11.55 -3.57 -14.38
N VAL A 199 11.12 -2.35 -14.13
CA VAL A 199 11.94 -1.17 -14.34
C VAL A 199 12.73 -0.94 -13.06
N HIS A 200 14.02 -1.11 -13.12
CA HIS A 200 14.93 -0.76 -12.03
C HIS A 200 14.73 0.70 -11.64
N ALA A 201 14.28 0.95 -10.44
CA ALA A 201 13.90 2.28 -9.98
C ALA A 201 14.23 2.50 -8.50
N LEU A 202 14.46 3.76 -8.17
CA LEU A 202 14.41 4.27 -6.80
C LEU A 202 12.92 4.39 -6.42
N VAL A 203 12.46 3.54 -5.51
CA VAL A 203 11.05 3.44 -5.09
C VAL A 203 10.68 4.55 -4.12
N ALA A 204 11.59 4.88 -3.21
CA ALA A 204 11.42 5.97 -2.27
C ALA A 204 12.78 6.52 -1.81
N HIS A 205 12.80 7.82 -1.53
CA HIS A 205 13.95 8.54 -1.00
C HIS A 205 13.51 9.55 0.05
N TYR A 206 13.85 9.30 1.29
CA TYR A 206 13.57 10.18 2.42
C TYR A 206 14.87 10.86 2.84
N THR A 207 15.00 12.15 2.56
CA THR A 207 16.14 12.97 2.97
C THR A 207 16.09 13.32 4.45
N PHE A 208 14.89 13.33 5.05
CA PHE A 208 14.63 13.75 6.43
C PHE A 208 15.11 15.18 6.75
N ASP A 209 15.11 16.05 5.75
CA ASP A 209 15.54 17.44 5.85
C ASP A 209 14.52 18.39 6.52
N GLY A 210 13.67 17.86 7.36
CA GLY A 210 12.66 18.60 8.12
C GLY A 210 11.24 18.08 7.92
N ASP A 211 11.07 17.05 7.09
CA ASP A 211 9.82 16.36 6.85
C ASP A 211 10.02 14.86 6.61
N LEU A 212 8.96 14.14 6.27
CA LEU A 212 8.93 12.71 5.99
C LEU A 212 8.51 12.42 4.54
N LEU A 213 8.70 13.40 3.67
CA LEU A 213 8.28 13.27 2.28
C LEU A 213 9.24 12.36 1.52
N ASP A 214 8.68 11.64 0.58
CA ASP A 214 9.42 10.90 -0.44
C ASP A 214 9.76 11.87 -1.58
N GLU A 215 11.02 12.01 -1.89
CA GLU A 215 11.54 12.88 -2.96
C GLU A 215 11.35 12.27 -4.37
N THR A 216 10.89 11.02 -4.46
CA THR A 216 10.62 10.38 -5.75
C THR A 216 9.24 10.74 -6.29
N GLU A 217 9.00 10.41 -7.54
CA GLU A 217 7.69 10.59 -8.19
C GLU A 217 6.61 9.64 -7.64
N ASN A 218 7.01 8.62 -6.88
CA ASN A 218 6.06 7.62 -6.37
C ASN A 218 5.22 8.14 -5.20
N LEU A 219 5.63 9.26 -4.57
CA LEU A 219 4.93 9.88 -3.44
C LEU A 219 4.67 8.91 -2.27
N ASN A 220 5.62 8.02 -2.03
CA ASN A 220 5.60 7.07 -0.94
C ASN A 220 5.93 7.75 0.40
N HIS A 221 5.21 8.82 0.76
CA HIS A 221 5.49 9.61 1.95
C HIS A 221 5.45 8.78 3.22
N GLY A 222 6.43 9.01 4.10
CA GLY A 222 6.47 8.41 5.42
C GLY A 222 5.48 9.09 6.37
N ALA A 223 5.07 8.37 7.41
CA ALA A 223 4.19 8.87 8.44
C ALA A 223 4.75 8.61 9.84
N SER A 224 4.42 9.46 10.79
CA SER A 224 4.71 9.25 12.20
C SER A 224 3.45 9.50 13.03
N LEU A 225 3.24 8.69 14.07
CA LEU A 225 2.10 8.87 14.99
C LEU A 225 2.22 10.15 15.85
N LYS A 226 3.45 10.65 16.01
CA LYS A 226 3.76 11.89 16.72
C LYS A 226 4.46 12.85 15.79
N LYS A 227 4.60 14.10 16.21
CA LYS A 227 5.40 15.07 15.48
C LYS A 227 6.85 14.53 15.40
N ALA A 228 7.33 14.29 14.18
CA ALA A 228 8.70 13.88 13.94
C ALA A 228 9.67 14.98 14.42
N MET A 229 10.75 14.56 15.03
CA MET A 229 11.83 15.44 15.48
C MET A 229 13.01 15.30 14.53
N PHE A 230 13.64 16.42 14.22
CA PHE A 230 14.78 16.47 13.33
C PHE A 230 15.99 17.11 14.03
N THR A 231 17.17 16.62 13.70
CA THR A 231 18.46 17.09 14.24
C THR A 231 19.45 17.28 13.09
N ASP A 232 20.67 17.72 13.40
CA ASP A 232 21.72 17.78 12.38
C ASP A 232 22.04 16.37 11.89
N GLY A 233 22.01 16.20 10.57
CA GLY A 233 22.18 14.92 9.89
C GLY A 233 23.61 14.63 9.47
N LYS A 234 23.78 13.55 8.77
CA LYS A 234 24.97 13.27 7.97
C LYS A 234 24.98 14.16 6.72
N ILE A 235 23.79 14.35 6.15
CA ILE A 235 23.49 15.25 5.04
C ILE A 235 22.39 16.18 5.56
N ASN A 236 22.63 17.48 5.67
CA ASN A 236 21.72 18.49 6.22
C ASN A 236 21.06 18.07 7.55
N LYS A 237 19.85 17.50 7.52
CA LYS A 237 19.12 17.05 8.70
C LYS A 237 18.85 15.55 8.67
N ALA A 238 18.46 15.01 9.82
CA ALA A 238 18.09 13.62 10.02
C ALA A 238 16.88 13.53 10.93
N VAL A 239 16.08 12.49 10.79
CA VAL A 239 15.04 12.18 11.76
C VAL A 239 15.68 11.59 13.02
N GLN A 240 15.25 12.09 14.20
CA GLN A 240 15.69 11.59 15.50
C GLN A 240 14.60 10.74 16.13
N LEU A 241 14.96 9.55 16.59
CA LEU A 241 14.10 8.58 17.26
C LEU A 241 14.56 8.38 18.70
N ASN A 242 13.62 8.47 19.64
CA ASN A 242 13.91 8.54 21.08
C ASN A 242 14.08 7.17 21.78
N GLY A 243 13.92 6.06 21.06
CA GLY A 243 14.02 4.72 21.61
C GLY A 243 12.85 4.24 22.46
N SER A 244 11.72 4.93 22.44
CA SER A 244 10.58 4.57 23.31
C SER A 244 9.20 4.73 22.67
N THR A 245 8.96 5.76 21.87
CA THR A 245 7.62 6.08 21.35
C THR A 245 7.62 6.59 19.92
N GLU A 246 8.79 6.79 19.33
CA GLU A 246 8.95 7.38 18.00
C GLU A 246 9.47 6.34 17.02
N PHE A 247 8.77 6.24 15.92
CA PHE A 247 9.10 5.40 14.77
C PHE A 247 8.41 5.99 13.55
N LEU A 248 8.84 5.57 12.36
CA LEU A 248 8.17 5.93 11.12
C LEU A 248 7.48 4.71 10.54
N GLN A 249 6.34 4.97 9.91
CA GLN A 249 5.61 3.99 9.10
C GLN A 249 5.70 4.42 7.65
N LEU A 250 6.13 3.51 6.79
CA LEU A 250 6.21 3.69 5.36
C LEU A 250 4.99 3.04 4.67
N PRO A 251 4.67 3.42 3.42
CA PRO A 251 3.58 2.83 2.65
C PRO A 251 3.65 1.31 2.53
N THR A 252 2.48 0.69 2.38
CA THR A 252 2.34 -0.78 2.41
C THR A 252 3.14 -1.51 1.33
N ASP A 253 3.29 -0.92 0.16
CA ASP A 253 3.86 -1.62 -1.00
C ASP A 253 5.33 -1.27 -1.27
N ILE A 254 5.97 -0.46 -0.39
CA ILE A 254 7.32 0.07 -0.59
C ILE A 254 8.40 -1.01 -0.78
N ALA A 255 8.19 -2.19 -0.24
CA ALA A 255 9.15 -3.28 -0.26
C ALA A 255 8.61 -4.56 -0.90
N ASN A 256 7.48 -4.49 -1.63
CA ASN A 256 6.84 -5.65 -2.26
C ASN A 256 7.45 -5.93 -3.65
N HIS A 257 8.73 -6.31 -3.70
CA HIS A 257 9.50 -6.52 -4.92
C HIS A 257 10.22 -7.87 -4.91
N GLN A 258 10.62 -8.37 -6.09
CA GLN A 258 11.44 -9.58 -6.23
C GLN A 258 12.82 -9.34 -5.60
N ASN A 259 13.46 -8.26 -6.00
CA ASN A 259 14.76 -7.81 -5.53
C ASN A 259 14.59 -6.47 -4.81
N LEU A 260 15.49 -6.16 -3.89
CA LEU A 260 15.38 -4.95 -3.09
C LEU A 260 16.77 -4.45 -2.68
N THR A 261 16.92 -3.12 -2.64
CA THR A 261 18.01 -2.50 -1.91
C THR A 261 17.45 -1.48 -0.93
N VAL A 262 17.90 -1.55 0.32
CA VAL A 262 17.66 -0.52 1.33
C VAL A 262 19.00 0.09 1.72
N SER A 263 19.10 1.41 1.71
CA SER A 263 20.33 2.15 2.03
C SER A 263 20.00 3.34 2.90
N THR A 264 20.81 3.59 3.93
CA THR A 264 20.60 4.70 4.87
C THR A 264 21.85 5.04 5.68
N TRP A 265 21.97 6.26 6.14
CA TRP A 265 22.88 6.65 7.19
C TRP A 265 22.23 6.48 8.56
N VAL A 266 22.99 5.93 9.50
CA VAL A 266 22.51 5.63 10.84
C VAL A 266 23.51 6.15 11.87
N LYS A 267 23.01 6.87 12.88
CA LYS A 267 23.76 7.22 14.07
C LYS A 267 23.05 6.62 15.28
N TRP A 268 23.65 5.64 15.88
CA TRP A 268 23.08 4.92 17.01
C TRP A 268 23.49 5.55 18.34
N ASP A 269 22.54 5.83 19.22
CA ASP A 269 22.77 6.44 20.53
C ASP A 269 22.88 5.39 21.67
N GLY A 270 23.05 4.11 21.30
CA GLY A 270 23.14 3.02 22.26
C GLY A 270 21.79 2.54 22.76
N GLY A 271 21.81 1.64 23.73
CA GLY A 271 20.60 1.08 24.36
C GLY A 271 20.57 -0.45 24.29
N ALA A 272 19.36 -1.02 24.34
CA ALA A 272 19.15 -2.46 24.35
C ALA A 272 19.38 -3.08 22.96
N ASP A 273 19.56 -4.40 22.93
CA ASP A 273 19.62 -5.19 21.72
C ASP A 273 18.31 -5.18 20.93
N TRP A 274 18.35 -5.63 19.70
CA TRP A 274 17.18 -5.79 18.84
C TRP A 274 16.51 -4.49 18.42
N GLN A 275 17.16 -3.35 18.52
CA GLN A 275 16.68 -2.10 17.95
C GLN A 275 16.75 -2.17 16.42
N ARG A 276 15.59 -2.11 15.77
CA ARG A 276 15.50 -2.18 14.32
C ARG A 276 15.91 -0.88 13.65
N VAL A 277 16.80 -0.95 12.68
CA VAL A 277 17.02 0.16 11.73
C VAL A 277 15.75 0.26 10.84
N PHE A 278 15.34 -0.85 10.27
CA PHE A 278 14.05 -1.01 9.63
C PHE A 278 13.49 -2.43 9.88
N ASP A 279 12.19 -2.57 9.78
CA ASP A 279 11.48 -3.85 9.85
C ASP A 279 10.25 -3.78 8.93
N PHE A 280 10.30 -4.52 7.82
CA PHE A 280 9.26 -4.58 6.82
C PHE A 280 8.59 -5.95 6.90
N GLY A 281 7.27 -5.96 7.14
CA GLY A 281 6.60 -7.21 7.38
C GLY A 281 5.08 -7.11 7.38
N SER A 282 4.45 -8.21 7.79
CA SER A 282 3.01 -8.33 7.97
C SER A 282 2.68 -8.97 9.33
N GLY A 283 3.61 -8.90 10.27
CA GLY A 283 3.54 -9.47 11.63
C GLY A 283 4.74 -10.36 11.96
N GLU A 284 4.67 -11.04 13.11
CA GLU A 284 5.78 -11.80 13.69
C GLU A 284 6.16 -13.09 12.94
N ASP A 285 5.36 -13.53 11.98
CA ASP A 285 5.62 -14.69 11.13
C ASP A 285 6.02 -14.35 9.69
N GLN A 286 5.94 -13.07 9.32
CA GLN A 286 6.24 -12.59 7.98
C GLN A 286 6.95 -11.24 8.08
N TYR A 287 8.28 -11.25 7.97
CA TYR A 287 9.11 -10.05 8.16
C TYR A 287 10.46 -10.13 7.46
N MET A 288 11.07 -8.97 7.28
CA MET A 288 12.49 -8.78 7.01
C MET A 288 12.99 -7.55 7.76
N PHE A 289 14.11 -7.67 8.46
CA PHE A 289 14.63 -6.57 9.24
C PHE A 289 16.15 -6.47 9.24
N LEU A 290 16.65 -5.27 9.46
CA LEU A 290 18.05 -4.99 9.78
C LEU A 290 18.16 -4.46 11.20
N THR A 291 19.00 -5.08 12.02
CA THR A 291 19.22 -4.69 13.42
C THR A 291 20.68 -4.75 13.80
N TYR A 292 21.03 -3.98 14.82
CA TYR A 292 22.25 -4.21 15.57
C TYR A 292 22.02 -5.33 16.58
N SER A 293 22.89 -6.33 16.58
CA SER A 293 22.95 -7.33 17.64
C SER A 293 24.04 -6.93 18.61
N SER A 294 23.70 -6.65 19.84
CA SER A 294 24.57 -6.00 20.81
C SER A 294 25.53 -6.96 21.50
N ASN A 295 25.16 -8.20 21.68
CA ASN A 295 25.97 -9.16 22.40
C ASN A 295 27.34 -9.42 21.74
N ILE A 296 27.46 -9.15 20.44
CA ILE A 296 28.67 -9.43 19.66
C ILE A 296 29.06 -8.28 18.73
N GLN A 297 28.44 -7.10 18.87
CA GLN A 297 28.73 -5.96 17.98
C GLN A 297 28.60 -6.36 16.50
N SER A 298 27.50 -6.99 16.16
CA SER A 298 27.21 -7.44 14.81
C SER A 298 26.02 -6.72 14.22
N LEU A 299 25.94 -6.76 12.89
CA LEU A 299 24.73 -6.48 12.13
C LEU A 299 24.07 -7.81 11.81
N ARG A 300 22.77 -7.87 12.00
CA ARG A 300 21.93 -8.99 11.63
C ARG A 300 20.81 -8.54 10.70
N PHE A 301 20.74 -9.20 9.56
CA PHE A 301 19.57 -9.19 8.70
C PHE A 301 18.86 -10.53 8.81
N ALA A 302 17.55 -10.54 8.89
CA ALA A 302 16.77 -11.77 8.89
C ALA A 302 15.47 -11.60 8.09
N MET A 303 15.03 -12.70 7.48
CA MET A 303 13.77 -12.84 6.79
C MET A 303 13.02 -14.09 7.27
N LYS A 304 11.68 -13.96 7.38
CA LYS A 304 10.79 -15.07 7.69
C LYS A 304 9.51 -14.98 6.85
N ASN A 305 9.02 -16.11 6.36
CA ASN A 305 7.74 -16.23 5.66
C ASN A 305 6.98 -17.46 6.15
N GLY A 306 6.49 -17.43 7.39
CA GLY A 306 5.71 -18.49 8.02
C GLY A 306 6.49 -19.78 8.39
N ALA A 307 7.68 -19.96 7.83
CA ALA A 307 8.55 -21.11 8.07
C ALA A 307 9.73 -20.72 9.02
N GLU A 308 10.87 -21.38 8.86
CA GLU A 308 12.11 -21.07 9.57
C GLU A 308 12.66 -19.70 9.17
N GLU A 309 13.24 -18.98 10.13
CA GLU A 309 13.92 -17.71 9.85
C GLU A 309 15.24 -17.98 9.11
N GLN A 310 15.48 -17.25 8.04
CA GLN A 310 16.74 -17.21 7.32
C GLN A 310 17.48 -15.92 7.68
N ALA A 311 18.74 -16.01 8.09
CA ALA A 311 19.46 -14.86 8.59
C ALA A 311 20.89 -14.77 8.05
N LEU A 312 21.36 -13.52 7.96
CA LEU A 312 22.72 -13.17 7.64
C LEU A 312 23.27 -12.27 8.74
N GLU A 313 24.40 -12.63 9.30
CA GLU A 313 24.99 -11.90 10.41
C GLU A 313 26.50 -11.71 10.20
N THR A 314 27.01 -10.56 10.58
CA THR A 314 28.43 -10.24 10.51
C THR A 314 28.89 -9.48 11.73
N ALA A 315 30.06 -9.88 12.28
CA ALA A 315 30.77 -9.06 13.24
C ALA A 315 31.30 -7.81 12.51
N LEU A 316 31.13 -6.67 13.11
CA LEU A 316 31.64 -5.43 12.56
C LEU A 316 33.16 -5.35 12.78
N PRO A 317 33.93 -4.93 11.77
CA PRO A 317 35.39 -4.83 11.86
C PRO A 317 35.88 -3.82 12.92
N SER A 318 35.01 -2.91 13.30
CA SER A 318 35.14 -2.04 14.46
C SER A 318 33.78 -1.87 15.10
N PRO A 319 33.68 -1.79 16.45
CA PRO A 319 32.38 -1.50 17.04
C PRO A 319 31.80 -0.23 16.43
N ILE A 320 30.52 -0.28 16.04
CA ILE A 320 29.79 0.92 15.73
C ILE A 320 29.81 1.75 16.99
N ARG A 321 30.57 2.84 16.93
CA ARG A 321 30.70 3.72 18.09
C ARG A 321 29.39 4.48 18.22
N ILE A 322 28.89 4.57 19.43
CA ILE A 322 27.81 5.48 19.81
C ILE A 322 28.18 6.87 19.27
N ASP A 323 27.22 7.58 18.75
CA ASP A 323 27.35 8.94 18.18
C ASP A 323 28.13 9.06 16.85
N ASN A 324 28.47 7.97 16.18
CA ASN A 324 29.08 8.05 14.86
C ASN A 324 28.09 7.68 13.76
N TRP A 325 28.11 8.45 12.67
CA TRP A 325 27.40 8.11 11.46
C TRP A 325 28.03 6.92 10.73
N VAL A 326 27.22 5.94 10.40
CA VAL A 326 27.59 4.76 9.62
C VAL A 326 26.61 4.60 8.48
N HIS A 327 27.10 4.44 7.27
CA HIS A 327 26.25 4.07 6.15
C HIS A 327 26.02 2.57 6.16
N LEU A 328 24.76 2.17 6.10
CA LEU A 328 24.33 0.78 5.99
C LEU A 328 23.57 0.59 4.69
N ALA A 329 23.88 -0.47 3.96
CA ALA A 329 23.07 -0.89 2.86
C ALA A 329 22.87 -2.40 2.89
N LEU A 330 21.67 -2.81 2.51
CA LEU A 330 21.27 -4.20 2.32
C LEU A 330 20.86 -4.36 0.86
N THR A 331 21.37 -5.36 0.17
CA THR A 331 20.88 -5.75 -1.15
C THR A 331 20.34 -7.17 -1.12
N ILE A 332 19.18 -7.39 -1.71
CA ILE A 332 18.54 -8.69 -1.92
C ILE A 332 18.45 -8.88 -3.43
N GLY A 333 19.31 -9.75 -3.96
CA GLY A 333 19.35 -10.10 -5.37
C GLY A 333 18.88 -11.53 -5.62
N ASP A 334 18.81 -11.94 -6.87
CA ASP A 334 18.40 -13.31 -7.24
C ASP A 334 19.35 -14.39 -6.71
N ALA A 335 20.64 -14.07 -6.63
CA ALA A 335 21.68 -15.02 -6.22
C ALA A 335 22.04 -14.95 -4.74
N GLU A 336 22.09 -13.75 -4.17
CA GLU A 336 22.62 -13.53 -2.82
C GLU A 336 21.95 -12.33 -2.13
N VAL A 337 22.03 -12.35 -0.81
CA VAL A 337 21.77 -11.19 0.05
C VAL A 337 23.10 -10.65 0.56
N ARG A 338 23.29 -9.32 0.53
CA ARG A 338 24.53 -8.68 0.93
C ARG A 338 24.29 -7.53 1.90
N ILE A 339 25.16 -7.41 2.90
CA ILE A 339 25.21 -6.24 3.79
C ILE A 339 26.49 -5.45 3.48
N TYR A 340 26.35 -4.15 3.35
CA TYR A 340 27.44 -3.20 3.16
C TYR A 340 27.51 -2.24 4.34
N VAL A 341 28.73 -1.88 4.73
CA VAL A 341 29.03 -0.89 5.77
C VAL A 341 29.98 0.16 5.19
N ASN A 342 29.57 1.42 5.22
CA ASN A 342 30.31 2.56 4.66
C ASN A 342 30.73 2.33 3.18
N GLY A 343 29.83 1.74 2.40
CA GLY A 343 30.03 1.45 0.97
C GLY A 343 30.83 0.19 0.66
N GLU A 344 31.39 -0.51 1.67
CA GLU A 344 32.17 -1.74 1.47
C GLU A 344 31.37 -2.97 1.88
N LEU A 345 31.53 -4.06 1.11
CA LEU A 345 30.89 -5.35 1.39
C LEU A 345 31.37 -5.90 2.73
N ALA A 346 30.45 -6.11 3.66
CA ALA A 346 30.73 -6.69 4.96
C ALA A 346 30.49 -8.21 4.99
N VAL A 347 29.39 -8.68 4.40
CA VAL A 347 29.04 -10.09 4.33
C VAL A 347 28.03 -10.35 3.22
N SER A 348 28.03 -11.58 2.66
CA SER A 348 27.02 -12.07 1.75
C SER A 348 26.63 -13.52 2.02
N SER A 349 25.44 -13.93 1.63
CA SER A 349 24.98 -15.32 1.65
C SER A 349 24.00 -15.60 0.51
N GLY A 350 24.17 -16.76 -0.14
CA GLY A 350 23.24 -17.35 -1.06
C GLY A 350 22.18 -18.26 -0.40
N ASP A 351 22.24 -18.45 0.92
CA ASP A 351 21.34 -19.35 1.64
C ASP A 351 19.97 -18.73 1.94
N ILE A 352 19.84 -17.39 1.78
CA ILE A 352 18.56 -16.70 1.95
C ILE A 352 17.79 -16.77 0.63
N THR A 353 16.74 -17.58 0.62
CA THR A 353 15.92 -17.85 -0.56
C THR A 353 14.57 -17.14 -0.55
N ILE A 354 14.14 -16.65 0.62
CA ILE A 354 12.94 -15.83 0.76
C ILE A 354 13.16 -14.51 0.01
N ARG A 355 12.14 -14.04 -0.71
CA ARG A 355 12.16 -12.74 -1.39
C ARG A 355 11.19 -11.76 -0.72
N PRO A 356 11.43 -10.45 -0.80
CA PRO A 356 10.53 -9.45 -0.21
C PRO A 356 9.06 -9.64 -0.62
N MET A 357 8.81 -9.95 -1.88
CA MET A 357 7.45 -10.21 -2.40
C MET A 357 6.76 -11.44 -1.78
N ASP A 358 7.50 -12.41 -1.28
CA ASP A 358 6.93 -13.60 -0.61
C ASP A 358 6.32 -13.22 0.75
N ILE A 359 6.90 -12.23 1.42
CA ILE A 359 6.46 -11.68 2.71
C ILE A 359 5.22 -10.81 2.54
N ARG A 360 5.07 -10.12 1.39
CA ARG A 360 4.02 -9.12 1.12
C ARG A 360 3.92 -8.09 2.24
N PRO A 361 5.01 -7.36 2.53
CA PRO A 361 5.08 -6.50 3.69
C PRO A 361 4.09 -5.34 3.59
N CYS A 362 3.25 -5.19 4.62
CA CYS A 362 2.27 -4.12 4.71
C CYS A 362 2.43 -3.25 5.98
N LEU A 363 3.24 -3.70 6.91
CA LEU A 363 3.63 -2.97 8.12
C LEU A 363 5.13 -2.65 8.02
N ASN A 364 5.44 -1.55 7.34
CA ASN A 364 6.81 -1.17 7.04
C ASN A 364 7.27 -0.08 8.01
N TYR A 365 8.23 -0.40 8.87
CA TYR A 365 8.69 0.48 9.94
C TYR A 365 10.15 0.87 9.79
N ILE A 366 10.46 2.12 10.15
CA ILE A 366 11.80 2.57 10.50
C ILE A 366 11.81 2.79 12.02
N GLY A 367 12.76 2.17 12.71
CA GLY A 367 12.94 2.33 14.15
C GLY A 367 12.02 1.50 15.05
N ARG A 368 11.23 0.60 14.49
CA ARG A 368 10.31 -0.28 15.22
C ARG A 368 10.34 -1.70 14.71
N SER A 369 10.13 -2.68 15.60
CA SER A 369 9.98 -4.10 15.29
C SER A 369 8.52 -4.49 15.05
N GLN A 370 8.27 -5.58 14.30
CA GLN A 370 7.00 -6.32 14.29
C GLN A 370 6.69 -6.90 15.67
N PHE A 371 7.72 -7.26 16.44
CA PHE A 371 7.57 -7.76 17.79
C PHE A 371 7.39 -6.59 18.77
N VAL A 372 6.25 -6.54 19.42
CA VAL A 372 5.87 -5.42 20.32
C VAL A 372 6.81 -5.33 21.54
N ALA A 373 7.40 -6.46 21.95
CA ALA A 373 8.32 -6.51 23.10
C ALA A 373 9.73 -5.99 22.78
N ASP A 374 10.10 -5.88 21.51
CA ASP A 374 11.41 -5.39 21.12
C ASP A 374 11.57 -3.88 21.39
N PRO A 375 12.75 -3.41 21.76
CA PRO A 375 13.00 -1.99 21.97
C PRO A 375 12.94 -1.20 20.66
N MET A 376 12.41 0.01 20.74
CA MET A 376 12.46 0.95 19.63
C MET A 376 13.88 1.48 19.44
N PHE A 377 14.20 1.86 18.20
CA PHE A 377 15.50 2.42 17.85
C PHE A 377 15.72 3.78 18.54
N LYS A 378 16.91 3.93 19.12
CA LYS A 378 17.38 5.17 19.72
C LYS A 378 18.56 5.71 18.92
N GLY A 379 18.38 6.88 18.30
CA GLY A 379 19.40 7.48 17.46
C GLY A 379 18.81 8.29 16.31
N SER A 380 19.63 8.56 15.31
CA SER A 380 19.23 9.34 14.15
C SER A 380 19.37 8.51 12.87
N ILE A 381 18.46 8.70 11.94
CA ILE A 381 18.44 8.06 10.63
C ILE A 381 18.33 9.15 9.56
N ASP A 382 19.09 8.98 8.48
CA ASP A 382 19.25 9.99 7.45
C ASP A 382 19.39 9.33 6.08
N ASP A 383 18.94 10.02 5.03
CA ASP A 383 19.07 9.62 3.63
C ASP A 383 18.63 8.16 3.39
N PHE A 384 17.39 7.85 3.77
CA PHE A 384 16.83 6.51 3.66
C PHE A 384 16.28 6.27 2.24
N ARG A 385 16.82 5.27 1.54
CA ARG A 385 16.48 4.96 0.16
C ARG A 385 16.03 3.52 0.00
N VAL A 386 15.03 3.30 -0.83
CA VAL A 386 14.52 1.97 -1.21
C VAL A 386 14.55 1.86 -2.73
N TYR A 387 15.21 0.82 -3.24
CA TYR A 387 15.24 0.48 -4.67
C TYR A 387 14.58 -0.87 -4.88
N ASN A 388 13.87 -1.06 -5.98
CA ASN A 388 13.22 -2.32 -6.34
C ASN A 388 14.15 -3.34 -7.02
N TYR A 389 15.44 -3.11 -6.99
CA TYR A 389 16.45 -3.96 -7.59
C TYR A 389 17.72 -4.00 -6.72
N GLU A 390 18.57 -4.97 -7.02
CA GLU A 390 19.88 -5.09 -6.39
C GLU A 390 20.84 -4.04 -6.95
N LEU A 391 21.29 -3.11 -6.13
CA LEU A 391 22.35 -2.18 -6.50
C LEU A 391 23.70 -2.91 -6.59
N SER A 392 24.51 -2.51 -7.57
CA SER A 392 25.89 -2.97 -7.67
C SER A 392 26.76 -2.44 -6.50
N ALA A 393 27.86 -3.12 -6.19
CA ALA A 393 28.79 -2.65 -5.17
C ALA A 393 29.36 -1.25 -5.50
N GLU A 394 29.50 -0.91 -6.78
CA GLU A 394 29.93 0.42 -7.23
C GLU A 394 28.86 1.46 -6.93
N ASP A 395 27.58 1.16 -7.20
CA ASP A 395 26.46 2.07 -6.91
C ASP A 395 26.26 2.25 -5.41
N ILE A 396 26.43 1.20 -4.61
CA ILE A 396 26.42 1.31 -3.13
C ILE A 396 27.49 2.29 -2.64
N LYS A 397 28.70 2.28 -3.24
CA LYS A 397 29.75 3.26 -2.90
C LYS A 397 29.34 4.68 -3.23
N LYS A 398 28.72 4.90 -4.39
CA LYS A 398 28.20 6.22 -4.81
C LYS A 398 27.12 6.71 -3.82
N VAL A 399 26.16 5.84 -3.49
CA VAL A 399 25.10 6.17 -2.52
C VAL A 399 25.69 6.50 -1.15
N ALA A 400 26.68 5.75 -0.69
CA ALA A 400 27.41 6.05 0.55
C ALA A 400 28.18 7.39 0.52
N GLN A 401 28.41 7.97 -0.64
CA GLN A 401 29.00 9.30 -0.82
C GLN A 401 27.95 10.41 -0.99
N GLY A 402 26.66 10.05 -0.89
CA GLY A 402 25.53 10.95 -1.11
C GLY A 402 25.17 11.15 -2.56
N GLU A 403 25.78 10.37 -3.47
CA GLU A 403 25.42 10.45 -4.88
C GLU A 403 24.09 9.72 -5.14
N SER A 404 23.44 10.14 -6.21
CA SER A 404 22.21 9.48 -6.66
C SER A 404 22.54 8.44 -7.73
N VAL A 405 21.94 7.26 -7.62
CA VAL A 405 22.06 6.17 -8.59
C VAL A 405 20.67 5.68 -9.02
N GLY A 406 20.58 5.03 -10.15
CA GLY A 406 19.31 4.59 -10.74
C GLY A 406 18.72 5.61 -11.72
N ILE A 407 17.48 5.40 -12.11
CA ILE A 407 16.74 6.37 -12.95
C ILE A 407 16.25 7.49 -12.04
N ILE A 408 16.99 8.61 -12.05
CA ILE A 408 16.57 9.82 -11.34
C ILE A 408 15.85 10.69 -12.35
N THR A 409 14.65 11.08 -12.03
CA THR A 409 13.97 12.14 -12.76
C THR A 409 14.71 13.45 -12.43
N PRO A 410 15.27 14.15 -13.42
CA PRO A 410 15.92 15.42 -13.16
C PRO A 410 14.99 16.39 -12.45
N GLN A 411 15.43 17.00 -11.37
CA GLN A 411 14.64 17.96 -10.62
C GLN A 411 14.52 19.28 -11.38
N ILE A 412 13.38 19.94 -11.22
CA ILE A 412 13.18 21.31 -11.66
C ILE A 412 13.71 22.21 -10.54
N SER A 413 14.66 23.08 -10.87
CA SER A 413 15.29 23.98 -9.89
C SER A 413 14.32 25.07 -9.42
N ASP A 414 14.57 25.64 -8.25
CA ASP A 414 13.74 26.72 -7.70
C ASP A 414 13.73 27.97 -8.57
N ASP A 415 14.79 28.21 -9.32
CA ASP A 415 14.89 29.32 -10.27
C ASP A 415 14.01 29.12 -11.53
N GLU A 416 13.60 27.89 -11.79
CA GLU A 416 12.75 27.52 -12.93
C GLU A 416 11.25 27.51 -12.59
N LEU A 417 10.88 27.61 -11.29
CA LEU A 417 9.51 27.49 -10.82
C LEU A 417 9.12 28.68 -9.92
N PHE A 418 8.04 29.34 -10.25
CA PHE A 418 7.38 30.33 -9.42
C PHE A 418 5.92 29.95 -9.17
N ILE A 419 5.50 30.02 -7.92
CA ILE A 419 4.14 29.70 -7.47
C ILE A 419 3.58 30.90 -6.70
N GLY A 420 2.45 31.44 -7.12
CA GLY A 420 1.85 32.56 -6.41
C GLY A 420 0.45 32.95 -6.91
N PRO A 421 -0.27 33.76 -6.13
CA PRO A 421 0.08 34.24 -4.79
C PRO A 421 0.01 33.18 -3.72
N LEU A 422 0.79 33.30 -2.66
CA LEU A 422 0.71 32.48 -1.47
C LEU A 422 0.45 33.36 -0.24
N PRO A 423 -0.59 33.09 0.58
CA PRO A 423 -1.60 32.04 0.36
C PRO A 423 -2.48 32.33 -0.85
N ALA A 424 -2.93 31.27 -1.53
CA ALA A 424 -3.86 31.35 -2.64
C ALA A 424 -5.31 31.35 -2.12
N ASP A 425 -6.16 32.23 -2.69
CA ASP A 425 -7.57 32.35 -2.31
C ASP A 425 -8.50 31.66 -3.32
N GLN A 426 -8.42 32.04 -4.59
CA GLN A 426 -9.26 31.47 -5.65
C GLN A 426 -8.43 30.89 -6.80
N LYS A 427 -7.29 31.49 -7.07
CA LYS A 427 -6.42 31.13 -8.19
C LYS A 427 -4.98 31.03 -7.74
N LEU A 428 -4.32 29.97 -8.19
CA LEU A 428 -2.90 29.76 -8.02
C LEU A 428 -2.24 29.80 -9.40
N GLN A 429 -1.33 30.71 -9.61
CA GLN A 429 -0.54 30.79 -10.83
C GLN A 429 0.77 30.04 -10.63
N VAL A 430 1.06 29.15 -11.55
CA VAL A 430 2.31 28.39 -11.62
C VAL A 430 3.04 28.84 -12.89
N THR A 431 4.22 29.43 -12.72
CA THR A 431 5.10 29.81 -13.81
C THR A 431 6.35 28.99 -13.73
N TYR A 432 6.74 28.34 -14.82
CA TYR A 432 7.95 27.51 -14.87
C TYR A 432 8.59 27.57 -16.26
N THR A 433 9.85 27.17 -16.36
CA THR A 433 10.58 27.09 -17.61
C THR A 433 10.56 25.65 -18.13
N PRO A 434 9.76 25.32 -19.16
CA PRO A 434 9.70 23.95 -19.67
C PRO A 434 11.01 23.52 -20.34
N ALA A 435 11.35 22.23 -20.16
CA ALA A 435 12.55 21.65 -20.80
C ALA A 435 12.44 21.62 -22.31
N GLN A 436 11.22 21.45 -22.82
CA GLN A 436 10.91 21.48 -24.27
C GLN A 436 9.58 22.20 -24.51
N SER A 437 9.53 23.01 -25.55
CA SER A 437 8.34 23.82 -25.89
C SER A 437 7.10 23.02 -26.33
N SER A 438 7.20 21.72 -26.54
CA SER A 438 6.13 20.81 -26.99
C SER A 438 5.86 19.67 -26.04
N GLY A 439 6.43 19.66 -24.83
CA GLY A 439 6.25 18.62 -23.84
C GLY A 439 4.87 18.68 -23.15
N ARG A 440 4.40 17.52 -22.65
CA ARG A 440 3.24 17.48 -21.75
C ARG A 440 3.71 17.80 -20.35
N VAL A 441 2.99 18.69 -19.67
CA VAL A 441 3.24 19.07 -18.28
C VAL A 441 2.02 18.74 -17.46
N SER A 442 2.21 18.03 -16.35
CA SER A 442 1.16 17.79 -15.38
C SER A 442 1.41 18.56 -14.08
N LEU A 443 0.34 19.15 -13.57
CA LEU A 443 0.29 19.85 -12.29
C LEU A 443 -0.74 19.14 -11.41
N SER A 444 -0.34 18.75 -10.21
CA SER A 444 -1.23 18.09 -9.25
C SER A 444 -1.10 18.73 -7.89
N ILE A 445 -2.23 18.98 -7.24
CA ILE A 445 -2.29 19.47 -5.85
C ILE A 445 -2.74 18.30 -4.97
N TYR A 446 -2.00 18.08 -3.89
CA TYR A 446 -2.25 17.02 -2.90
C TYR A 446 -2.58 17.66 -1.55
N ASN A 447 -3.49 17.03 -0.81
CA ASN A 447 -3.67 17.36 0.60
C ASN A 447 -2.52 16.77 1.45
N MET A 448 -2.47 17.11 2.73
CA MET A 448 -1.42 16.63 3.66
C MET A 448 -1.48 15.12 3.96
N GLN A 449 -2.49 14.40 3.45
CA GLN A 449 -2.58 12.94 3.48
C GLN A 449 -2.08 12.29 2.18
N GLY A 450 -1.51 13.08 1.25
CA GLY A 450 -1.01 12.59 -0.04
C GLY A 450 -2.10 12.28 -1.08
N VAL A 451 -3.36 12.68 -0.81
CA VAL A 451 -4.47 12.46 -1.75
C VAL A 451 -4.51 13.60 -2.77
N PRO A 452 -4.49 13.31 -4.09
CA PRO A 452 -4.62 14.36 -5.10
C PRO A 452 -6.04 14.96 -5.04
N VAL A 453 -6.10 16.29 -4.91
CA VAL A 453 -7.36 17.06 -4.81
C VAL A 453 -7.61 17.92 -6.05
N LEU A 454 -6.59 18.15 -6.87
CA LEU A 454 -6.69 18.83 -8.14
C LEU A 454 -5.59 18.34 -9.08
N SER A 455 -5.92 18.07 -10.35
CA SER A 455 -4.94 17.74 -11.38
C SER A 455 -5.24 18.50 -12.67
N HIS A 456 -4.19 18.99 -13.31
CA HIS A 456 -4.26 19.75 -14.54
C HIS A 456 -3.14 19.33 -15.50
N GLU A 457 -3.47 19.08 -16.76
CA GLU A 457 -2.47 18.81 -17.80
C GLU A 457 -2.47 19.96 -18.80
N THR A 458 -1.28 20.38 -19.19
CA THR A 458 -1.09 21.45 -20.19
C THR A 458 -0.01 21.04 -21.20
N ALA A 459 -0.10 21.57 -22.40
CA ALA A 459 0.91 21.36 -23.44
C ALA A 459 1.90 22.53 -23.39
N GLY A 460 3.11 22.29 -22.84
CA GLY A 460 4.27 23.19 -22.99
C GLY A 460 4.09 24.66 -22.59
N SER A 461 3.12 24.98 -21.73
CA SER A 461 2.86 26.37 -21.30
C SER A 461 3.77 26.74 -20.14
N SER A 462 4.47 27.86 -20.26
CA SER A 462 5.31 28.41 -19.19
C SER A 462 4.51 29.06 -18.05
N VAL A 463 3.20 29.26 -18.22
CA VAL A 463 2.31 29.84 -17.19
C VAL A 463 0.99 29.10 -17.18
N THR A 464 0.64 28.55 -16.04
CA THR A 464 -0.65 27.86 -15.83
C THR A 464 -1.36 28.46 -14.63
N THR A 465 -2.67 28.67 -14.74
CA THR A 465 -3.51 29.14 -13.63
C THR A 465 -4.46 28.04 -13.21
N LEU A 466 -4.36 27.64 -11.94
CA LEU A 466 -5.22 26.63 -11.32
C LEU A 466 -6.33 27.33 -10.54
N ASP A 467 -7.55 26.85 -10.67
CA ASP A 467 -8.67 27.29 -9.84
C ASP A 467 -8.66 26.45 -8.55
N VAL A 468 -8.36 27.10 -7.44
CA VAL A 468 -8.29 26.47 -6.10
C VAL A 468 -9.45 26.89 -5.20
N SER A 469 -10.44 27.59 -5.71
CA SER A 469 -11.59 28.12 -4.96
C SER A 469 -12.43 27.02 -4.30
N GLY A 470 -12.42 25.81 -4.85
CA GLY A 470 -13.12 24.64 -4.30
C GLY A 470 -12.35 23.89 -3.22
N LEU A 471 -11.11 24.24 -2.93
CA LEU A 471 -10.32 23.57 -1.92
C LEU A 471 -10.59 24.13 -0.52
N PRO A 472 -10.76 23.29 0.51
CA PRO A 472 -10.82 23.76 1.90
C PRO A 472 -9.57 24.55 2.30
N THR A 473 -9.71 25.47 3.25
CA THR A 473 -8.55 26.18 3.80
C THR A 473 -7.58 25.21 4.47
N GLY A 474 -6.33 25.20 4.04
CA GLY A 474 -5.31 24.26 4.55
C GLY A 474 -3.96 24.40 3.86
N LEU A 475 -3.04 23.52 4.22
CA LEU A 475 -1.78 23.33 3.53
C LEU A 475 -1.95 22.26 2.45
N TYR A 476 -1.31 22.49 1.33
CA TYR A 476 -1.33 21.59 0.18
C TYR A 476 0.07 21.49 -0.43
N LEU A 477 0.34 20.39 -1.09
CA LEU A 477 1.55 20.21 -1.87
C LEU A 477 1.21 20.35 -3.35
N LEU A 478 1.93 21.18 -4.08
CA LEU A 478 1.87 21.26 -5.53
C LEU A 478 2.99 20.44 -6.13
N ARG A 479 2.66 19.52 -7.01
CA ARG A 479 3.63 18.79 -7.83
C ARG A 479 3.52 19.20 -9.29
N LEU A 480 4.65 19.50 -9.89
CA LEU A 480 4.80 19.75 -11.33
C LEU A 480 5.69 18.66 -11.92
N VAL A 481 5.25 18.04 -13.02
CA VAL A 481 6.01 17.06 -13.80
C VAL A 481 6.08 17.54 -15.24
N ASP A 482 7.30 17.68 -15.77
CA ASP A 482 7.62 18.07 -17.14
C ASP A 482 8.49 17.01 -17.78
N ASN A 483 7.92 16.10 -18.57
CA ASN A 483 8.59 14.91 -19.11
C ASN A 483 9.27 14.10 -18.01
N ASN A 484 10.62 14.15 -17.96
CA ASN A 484 11.43 13.42 -16.98
C ASN A 484 11.91 14.30 -15.81
N ARG A 485 11.37 15.52 -15.66
CA ARG A 485 11.72 16.42 -14.54
C ARG A 485 10.51 16.61 -13.63
N SER A 486 10.72 16.70 -12.34
CA SER A 486 9.65 16.99 -11.39
C SER A 486 10.11 17.91 -10.27
N VAL A 487 9.15 18.55 -9.62
CA VAL A 487 9.32 19.33 -8.38
C VAL A 487 8.04 19.28 -7.57
N THR A 488 8.18 19.18 -6.25
CA THR A 488 7.08 19.28 -5.28
C THR A 488 7.34 20.48 -4.35
N ARG A 489 6.31 21.28 -4.10
CA ARG A 489 6.37 22.46 -3.22
C ARG A 489 5.14 22.53 -2.32
#